data_385ccf0ede0a070c3571b4468a8d3ef7
#
_entry.id   385ccf0ede0a070c3571b4468a8d3ef7
#
_cell.length_a   1.000
_cell.length_b   1.000
_cell.length_c   1.000
_cell.angle_alpha   90.00
_cell.angle_beta   90.00
_cell.angle_gamma   90.00
#
_symmetry.space_group_name_H-M   'P 1'
#
loop_
_entity.id
_entity.type
_entity.pdbx_description
1 polymer ?
#
loop_
_entity_poly.entity_id
_entity_poly.type
_entity_poly.pdbx_seq_one_letter_code
_entity_poly.pdbx_strand_id
1 'polypeptide(L)'
;MDFKALVLFDIDGVVRDVENSYRLALQETVNHFSKWRPSNQVIDSLKSEGNWNNDWDASLELIRRRKELNKLKIKLPSRDNLIREFSKFYFGSNPDNEDHNKWNGFIKNEKLLVNKEFFDKLTEQKVGWGFFSGAEPPSAKFVLEHRIGLIAPPLIAMGDAPDKPNPEGLIRLGEQLLSKPLGKGTPPIAYVGDTVAD
;
A
#
# COMPACT_ATOMS: atom_id res chain seq x y z
N MET A 1 -1.50 1.69 28.74
CA MET A 1 -1.44 3.18 28.60
C MET A 1 -2.87 3.70 28.48
N ASP A 2 -3.20 4.78 29.19
CA ASP A 2 -4.53 5.40 29.05
C ASP A 2 -4.50 6.42 27.92
N PHE A 3 -4.83 5.98 26.71
CA PHE A 3 -4.97 6.88 25.58
C PHE A 3 -6.27 7.71 25.70
N LYS A 4 -6.20 8.97 25.29
CA LYS A 4 -7.38 9.85 25.19
C LYS A 4 -8.17 9.60 23.91
N ALA A 5 -7.50 9.14 22.85
CA ALA A 5 -8.06 8.77 21.55
C ALA A 5 -7.10 7.81 20.83
N LEU A 6 -7.61 7.12 19.81
CA LEU A 6 -6.78 6.42 18.83
C LEU A 6 -6.97 7.05 17.46
N VAL A 7 -5.89 7.18 16.71
CA VAL A 7 -5.91 7.54 15.28
C VAL A 7 -5.17 6.45 14.51
N LEU A 8 -5.89 5.75 13.66
CA LEU A 8 -5.37 4.69 12.80
C LEU A 8 -5.20 5.25 11.40
N PHE A 9 -4.15 4.87 10.71
CA PHE A 9 -3.78 5.45 9.42
C PHE A 9 -3.67 4.37 8.34
N ASP A 10 -4.13 4.68 7.12
CA ASP A 10 -3.58 4.04 5.95
C ASP A 10 -2.15 4.54 5.70
N ILE A 11 -1.43 3.89 4.80
CA ILE A 11 -0.07 4.27 4.42
C ILE A 11 -0.08 4.98 3.07
N ASP A 12 -0.64 4.34 2.05
CA ASP A 12 -0.64 4.84 0.69
C ASP A 12 -1.64 6.01 0.55
N GLY A 13 -1.21 7.12 -0.01
CA GLY A 13 -2.00 8.35 -0.09
C GLY A 13 -2.13 9.15 1.22
N VAL A 14 -1.76 8.57 2.37
CA VAL A 14 -1.86 9.20 3.70
C VAL A 14 -0.49 9.49 4.30
N VAL A 15 0.38 8.50 4.34
CA VAL A 15 1.74 8.60 4.89
C VAL A 15 2.76 8.89 3.80
N ARG A 16 2.55 8.32 2.62
CA ARG A 16 3.37 8.52 1.43
C ARG A 16 2.49 8.73 0.19
N ASP A 17 3.02 9.50 -0.75
CA ASP A 17 2.46 9.67 -2.08
C ASP A 17 2.99 8.56 -3.00
N VAL A 18 2.09 7.71 -3.48
CA VAL A 18 2.40 6.55 -4.32
C VAL A 18 2.10 6.77 -5.81
N GLU A 19 1.69 7.97 -6.21
CA GLU A 19 1.33 8.28 -7.60
C GLU A 19 2.47 7.96 -8.57
N ASN A 20 3.69 8.25 -8.14
CA ASN A 20 4.91 8.07 -8.94
C ASN A 20 5.71 6.78 -8.61
N SER A 21 5.09 5.81 -7.97
CA SER A 21 5.71 4.51 -7.65
C SER A 21 4.89 3.33 -8.14
N TYR A 22 3.79 2.99 -7.48
CA TYR A 22 2.92 1.88 -7.89
C TYR A 22 2.36 2.07 -9.30
N ARG A 23 1.91 3.29 -9.63
CA ARG A 23 1.37 3.60 -10.95
C ARG A 23 2.42 3.47 -12.05
N LEU A 24 3.66 3.91 -11.78
CA LEU A 24 4.77 3.71 -12.71
C LEU A 24 5.15 2.23 -12.83
N ALA A 25 5.19 1.48 -11.72
CA ALA A 25 5.45 0.05 -11.75
C ALA A 25 4.40 -0.70 -12.58
N LEU A 26 3.11 -0.35 -12.42
CA LEU A 26 2.03 -0.87 -13.26
C LEU A 26 2.27 -0.57 -14.74
N GLN A 27 2.56 0.69 -15.09
CA GLN A 27 2.81 1.11 -16.47
C GLN A 27 3.98 0.34 -17.10
N GLU A 28 5.10 0.22 -16.38
CA GLU A 28 6.28 -0.48 -16.88
C GLU A 28 6.07 -2.00 -16.95
N THR A 29 5.30 -2.57 -16.03
CA THR A 29 4.92 -3.99 -16.08
C THR A 29 4.08 -4.28 -17.32
N VAL A 30 3.05 -3.48 -17.58
CA VAL A 30 2.22 -3.62 -18.78
C VAL A 30 3.06 -3.44 -20.04
N ASN A 31 3.94 -2.44 -20.05
CA ASN A 31 4.86 -2.19 -21.18
C ASN A 31 5.83 -3.36 -21.41
N HIS A 32 6.36 -3.96 -20.35
CA HIS A 32 7.26 -5.12 -20.44
C HIS A 32 6.63 -6.26 -21.25
N PHE A 33 5.38 -6.63 -20.90
CA PHE A 33 4.70 -7.78 -21.51
C PHE A 33 3.98 -7.46 -22.83
N SER A 34 3.47 -6.24 -23.01
CA SER A 34 2.63 -5.89 -24.16
C SER A 34 3.26 -4.91 -25.16
N LYS A 35 4.44 -4.36 -24.83
CA LYS A 35 5.10 -3.28 -25.56
C LYS A 35 4.21 -2.03 -25.74
N TRP A 36 3.30 -1.84 -24.79
CA TRP A 36 2.42 -0.69 -24.72
C TRP A 36 2.37 -0.16 -23.28
N ARG A 37 2.64 1.12 -23.13
CA ARG A 37 2.56 1.80 -21.83
C ARG A 37 1.20 2.50 -21.72
N PRO A 38 0.32 2.08 -20.78
CA PRO A 38 -0.97 2.72 -20.59
C PRO A 38 -0.78 4.13 -20.04
N SER A 39 -1.65 5.08 -20.45
CA SER A 39 -1.72 6.40 -19.82
C SER A 39 -2.41 6.33 -18.45
N ASN A 40 -2.23 7.36 -17.62
CA ASN A 40 -2.93 7.46 -16.33
C ASN A 40 -4.44 7.40 -16.51
N GLN A 41 -4.98 8.08 -17.55
CA GLN A 41 -6.42 8.04 -17.86
C GLN A 41 -6.94 6.63 -18.13
N VAL A 42 -6.16 5.79 -18.81
CA VAL A 42 -6.54 4.39 -19.05
C VAL A 42 -6.56 3.58 -17.77
N ILE A 43 -5.58 3.80 -16.89
CA ILE A 43 -5.52 3.14 -15.58
C ILE A 43 -6.69 3.60 -14.71
N ASP A 44 -6.98 4.90 -14.65
CA ASP A 44 -8.08 5.47 -13.88
C ASP A 44 -9.43 4.95 -14.37
N SER A 45 -9.61 4.86 -15.69
CA SER A 45 -10.81 4.27 -16.29
C SER A 45 -11.00 2.81 -15.90
N LEU A 46 -9.91 2.01 -15.90
CA LEU A 46 -9.98 0.62 -15.46
C LEU A 46 -10.35 0.53 -13.98
N LYS A 47 -9.67 1.28 -13.12
CA LYS A 47 -9.90 1.26 -11.67
C LYS A 47 -11.31 1.75 -11.30
N SER A 48 -11.89 2.67 -12.05
CA SER A 48 -13.27 3.16 -11.85
C SER A 48 -14.35 2.09 -12.07
N GLU A 49 -14.01 0.96 -12.68
CA GLU A 49 -14.92 -0.19 -12.79
C GLU A 49 -15.15 -0.90 -11.43
N GLY A 50 -14.35 -0.58 -10.40
CA GLY A 50 -14.50 -1.06 -9.03
C GLY A 50 -13.92 -2.46 -8.74
N ASN A 51 -13.42 -3.17 -9.77
CA ASN A 51 -12.92 -4.56 -9.63
C ASN A 51 -11.39 -4.66 -9.67
N TRP A 52 -10.69 -3.55 -9.94
CA TRP A 52 -9.27 -3.54 -10.28
C TRP A 52 -8.42 -2.71 -9.32
N ASN A 53 -8.71 -2.78 -8.01
CA ASN A 53 -7.97 -2.06 -6.99
C ASN A 53 -6.54 -2.61 -6.80
N ASN A 54 -6.38 -3.93 -6.94
CA ASN A 54 -5.06 -4.57 -6.88
C ASN A 54 -4.28 -4.27 -8.16
N ASP A 55 -3.09 -3.67 -8.04
CA ASP A 55 -2.28 -3.24 -9.19
C ASP A 55 -1.74 -4.39 -10.05
N TRP A 56 -1.54 -5.57 -9.46
CA TRP A 56 -1.13 -6.75 -10.21
C TRP A 56 -2.26 -7.25 -11.11
N ASP A 57 -3.47 -7.31 -10.56
CA ASP A 57 -4.65 -7.76 -11.30
C ASP A 57 -5.05 -6.72 -12.35
N ALA A 58 -4.94 -5.42 -12.04
CA ALA A 58 -5.10 -4.33 -13.00
C ALA A 58 -4.08 -4.41 -14.14
N SER A 59 -2.81 -4.69 -13.84
CA SER A 59 -1.76 -4.87 -14.85
C SER A 59 -2.07 -6.03 -15.79
N LEU A 60 -2.49 -7.18 -15.25
CA LEU A 60 -2.84 -8.36 -16.04
C LEU A 60 -4.03 -8.08 -16.95
N GLU A 61 -5.07 -7.41 -16.44
CA GLU A 61 -6.26 -7.05 -17.19
C GLU A 61 -5.94 -6.07 -18.33
N LEU A 62 -5.10 -5.07 -18.09
CA LEU A 62 -4.65 -4.15 -19.14
C LEU A 62 -3.91 -4.88 -20.27
N ILE A 63 -3.04 -5.84 -19.93
CA ILE A 63 -2.33 -6.67 -20.92
C ILE A 63 -3.34 -7.51 -21.72
N ARG A 64 -4.34 -8.10 -21.05
CA ARG A 64 -5.38 -8.91 -21.68
C ARG A 64 -6.21 -8.07 -22.66
N ARG A 65 -6.73 -6.91 -22.22
CA ARG A 65 -7.50 -5.99 -23.07
C ARG A 65 -6.69 -5.52 -24.26
N ARG A 66 -5.42 -5.16 -24.04
CA ARG A 66 -4.53 -4.75 -25.13
C ARG A 66 -4.31 -5.84 -26.15
N LYS A 67 -4.12 -7.08 -25.71
CA LYS A 67 -3.98 -8.24 -26.57
C LYS A 67 -5.23 -8.45 -27.44
N GLU A 68 -6.41 -8.40 -26.85
CA GLU A 68 -7.69 -8.65 -27.53
C GLU A 68 -8.00 -7.55 -28.55
N LEU A 69 -7.94 -6.28 -28.13
CA LEU A 69 -8.25 -5.13 -28.97
C LEU A 69 -7.37 -5.07 -30.22
N ASN A 70 -6.11 -5.42 -30.10
CA ASN A 70 -5.13 -5.30 -31.20
C ASN A 70 -4.80 -6.67 -31.82
N LYS A 71 -5.49 -7.74 -31.45
CA LYS A 71 -5.28 -9.12 -31.95
C LYS A 71 -3.79 -9.55 -31.87
N LEU A 72 -3.12 -9.16 -30.78
CA LEU A 72 -1.69 -9.41 -30.61
C LEU A 72 -1.41 -10.88 -30.32
N LYS A 73 -0.36 -11.42 -30.96
CA LYS A 73 0.12 -12.80 -30.71
C LYS A 73 1.08 -12.84 -29.50
N ILE A 74 0.67 -12.27 -28.34
CA ILE A 74 1.44 -12.32 -27.13
C ILE A 74 0.87 -13.37 -26.18
N LYS A 75 1.75 -14.05 -25.43
CA LYS A 75 1.34 -14.93 -24.34
C LYS A 75 1.11 -14.07 -23.09
N LEU A 76 -0.06 -14.25 -22.44
CA LEU A 76 -0.30 -13.61 -21.14
C LEU A 76 0.67 -14.19 -20.10
N PRO A 77 1.27 -13.34 -19.25
CA PRO A 77 2.08 -13.84 -18.14
C PRO A 77 1.22 -14.61 -17.12
N SER A 78 1.82 -15.53 -16.39
CA SER A 78 1.22 -16.01 -15.15
C SER A 78 1.23 -14.88 -14.11
N ARG A 79 0.33 -14.95 -13.13
CA ARG A 79 0.25 -13.96 -12.04
C ARG A 79 1.60 -13.82 -11.31
N ASP A 80 2.27 -14.94 -11.01
CA ASP A 80 3.57 -14.93 -10.33
C ASP A 80 4.67 -14.25 -11.16
N ASN A 81 4.70 -14.49 -12.48
CA ASN A 81 5.65 -13.82 -13.36
C ASN A 81 5.37 -12.31 -13.43
N LEU A 82 4.10 -11.92 -13.44
CA LEU A 82 3.71 -10.53 -13.46
C LEU A 82 4.12 -9.83 -12.16
N ILE A 83 3.83 -10.44 -11.00
CA ILE A 83 4.22 -9.92 -9.68
C ILE A 83 5.74 -9.74 -9.61
N ARG A 84 6.51 -10.74 -10.03
CA ARG A 84 7.97 -10.67 -10.04
C ARG A 84 8.51 -9.51 -10.88
N GLU A 85 7.96 -9.26 -12.06
CA GLU A 85 8.39 -8.13 -12.90
C GLU A 85 7.92 -6.78 -12.30
N PHE A 86 6.71 -6.72 -11.77
CA PHE A 86 6.22 -5.55 -11.05
C PHE A 86 7.14 -5.20 -9.87
N SER A 87 7.49 -6.19 -9.05
CA SER A 87 8.37 -6.00 -7.89
C SER A 87 9.77 -5.52 -8.28
N LYS A 88 10.30 -5.94 -9.43
CA LYS A 88 11.57 -5.41 -9.95
C LYS A 88 11.49 -3.91 -10.29
N PHE A 89 10.38 -3.46 -10.85
CA PHE A 89 10.21 -2.03 -11.11
C PHE A 89 9.97 -1.26 -9.82
N TYR A 90 9.17 -1.80 -8.91
CA TYR A 90 8.78 -1.13 -7.69
C TYR A 90 9.92 -1.10 -6.65
N PHE A 91 10.50 -2.24 -6.27
CA PHE A 91 11.60 -2.32 -5.30
C PHE A 91 12.98 -2.17 -5.96
N GLY A 92 13.12 -2.54 -7.23
CA GLY A 92 14.38 -2.54 -7.96
C GLY A 92 14.94 -3.96 -8.15
N SER A 93 16.26 -4.08 -8.23
CA SER A 93 16.96 -5.26 -8.73
C SER A 93 16.74 -6.56 -7.93
N ASN A 94 16.42 -6.47 -6.65
CA ASN A 94 16.10 -7.63 -5.82
C ASN A 94 15.07 -7.27 -4.75
N PRO A 95 13.77 -7.53 -5.00
CA PRO A 95 12.70 -7.24 -4.04
C PRO A 95 12.79 -8.08 -2.76
N ASP A 96 13.40 -9.26 -2.81
CA ASP A 96 13.57 -10.16 -1.66
C ASP A 96 14.79 -9.79 -0.79
N ASN A 97 15.51 -8.72 -1.16
CA ASN A 97 16.67 -8.29 -0.40
C ASN A 97 16.23 -7.60 0.89
N GLU A 98 16.59 -8.17 2.03
CA GLU A 98 16.32 -7.59 3.35
C GLU A 98 17.05 -6.27 3.59
N ASP A 99 18.15 -6.02 2.86
CA ASP A 99 18.85 -4.74 2.89
C ASP A 99 18.11 -3.71 2.01
N HIS A 100 17.20 -2.99 2.61
CA HIS A 100 16.38 -1.96 1.95
C HIS A 100 17.22 -0.82 1.34
N ASN A 101 18.46 -0.64 1.77
CA ASN A 101 19.37 0.35 1.15
C ASN A 101 19.74 -0.03 -0.28
N LYS A 102 19.59 -1.29 -0.64
CA LYS A 102 19.82 -1.80 -2.01
C LYS A 102 18.61 -1.68 -2.92
N TRP A 103 17.46 -1.32 -2.37
CA TRP A 103 16.27 -1.05 -3.18
C TRP A 103 16.47 0.24 -3.97
N ASN A 104 16.40 0.15 -5.29
CA ASN A 104 16.65 1.24 -6.23
C ASN A 104 15.50 1.46 -7.23
N GLY A 105 14.36 0.84 -6.98
CA GLY A 105 13.14 0.98 -7.78
C GLY A 105 12.34 2.24 -7.44
N PHE A 106 11.13 2.31 -7.98
CA PHE A 106 10.26 3.48 -7.85
C PHE A 106 9.88 3.83 -6.42
N ILE A 107 9.87 2.86 -5.49
CA ILE A 107 9.61 3.09 -4.06
C ILE A 107 10.51 4.18 -3.44
N LYS A 108 11.72 4.39 -3.97
CA LYS A 108 12.61 5.45 -3.50
C LYS A 108 12.12 6.85 -3.82
N ASN A 109 11.29 7.00 -4.85
CA ASN A 109 10.82 8.29 -5.35
C ASN A 109 9.53 8.75 -4.66
N GLU A 110 8.96 7.93 -3.78
CA GLU A 110 7.75 8.27 -3.04
C GLU A 110 8.00 9.45 -2.12
N LYS A 111 7.13 10.45 -2.16
CA LYS A 111 7.19 11.61 -1.27
C LYS A 111 6.54 11.26 0.06
N LEU A 112 7.22 11.52 1.16
CA LEU A 112 6.59 11.44 2.49
C LEU A 112 5.64 12.61 2.68
N LEU A 113 4.42 12.32 3.14
CA LEU A 113 3.38 13.29 3.45
C LEU A 113 3.39 13.67 4.93
N VAL A 114 3.98 12.81 5.77
CA VAL A 114 4.16 13.02 7.20
C VAL A 114 5.60 12.68 7.60
N ASN A 115 6.02 13.17 8.75
CA ASN A 115 7.34 12.93 9.33
C ASN A 115 7.22 12.31 10.73
N LYS A 116 8.35 11.91 11.32
CA LYS A 116 8.40 11.34 12.66
C LYS A 116 7.82 12.26 13.74
N GLU A 117 8.09 13.54 13.65
CA GLU A 117 7.62 14.54 14.62
C GLU A 117 6.09 14.59 14.74
N PHE A 118 5.37 14.28 13.67
CA PHE A 118 3.91 14.18 13.72
C PHE A 118 3.46 13.07 14.67
N PHE A 119 4.06 11.89 14.61
CA PHE A 119 3.74 10.76 15.47
C PHE A 119 4.23 10.97 16.91
N ASP A 120 5.38 11.61 17.09
CA ASP A 120 5.90 12.00 18.41
C ASP A 120 4.88 12.94 19.12
N LYS A 121 4.32 13.93 18.41
CA LYS A 121 3.28 14.85 18.95
C LYS A 121 1.99 14.10 19.33
N LEU A 122 1.55 13.12 18.54
CA LEU A 122 0.39 12.30 18.92
C LEU A 122 0.65 11.56 20.23
N THR A 123 1.84 10.98 20.38
CA THR A 123 2.27 10.26 21.60
C THR A 123 2.32 11.20 22.80
N GLU A 124 2.88 12.39 22.69
CA GLU A 124 2.92 13.42 23.74
C GLU A 124 1.52 13.83 24.21
N GLN A 125 0.57 13.88 23.28
CA GLN A 125 -0.83 14.21 23.58
C GLN A 125 -1.66 13.03 24.13
N LYS A 126 -1.03 11.87 24.32
CA LYS A 126 -1.68 10.61 24.71
C LYS A 126 -2.70 10.11 23.69
N VAL A 127 -2.43 10.33 22.42
CA VAL A 127 -3.16 9.74 21.30
C VAL A 127 -2.39 8.51 20.84
N GLY A 128 -3.04 7.33 20.93
CA GLY A 128 -2.49 6.11 20.39
C GLY A 128 -2.62 6.10 18.87
N TRP A 129 -1.65 5.53 18.18
CA TRP A 129 -1.64 5.47 16.72
C TRP A 129 -1.06 4.17 16.20
N GLY A 130 -1.45 3.79 14.98
CA GLY A 130 -0.98 2.60 14.28
C GLY A 130 -1.45 2.61 12.84
N PHE A 131 -1.06 1.59 12.08
CA PHE A 131 -1.26 1.54 10.64
C PHE A 131 -2.03 0.28 10.22
N PHE A 132 -3.04 0.47 9.36
CA PHE A 132 -3.73 -0.60 8.66
C PHE A 132 -3.71 -0.31 7.16
N SER A 133 -2.96 -1.08 6.39
CA SER A 133 -2.71 -0.82 4.99
C SER A 133 -2.77 -2.08 4.13
N GLY A 134 -3.23 -1.92 2.88
CA GLY A 134 -3.12 -2.92 1.84
C GLY A 134 -1.71 -3.05 1.25
N ALA A 135 -0.73 -2.28 1.73
CA ALA A 135 0.66 -2.38 1.29
C ALA A 135 1.30 -3.70 1.74
N GLU A 136 2.18 -4.26 0.90
CA GLU A 136 2.99 -5.43 1.27
C GLU A 136 3.86 -5.12 2.50
N PRO A 137 4.01 -6.08 3.46
CA PRO A 137 4.77 -5.86 4.68
C PRO A 137 6.17 -5.26 4.49
N PRO A 138 7.00 -5.70 3.50
CA PRO A 138 8.30 -5.09 3.27
C PRO A 138 8.21 -3.62 2.86
N SER A 139 7.26 -3.27 2.00
CA SER A 139 7.02 -1.91 1.53
C SER A 139 6.58 -0.99 2.68
N ALA A 140 5.60 -1.45 3.48
CA ALA A 140 5.10 -0.71 4.64
C ALA A 140 6.23 -0.44 5.66
N LYS A 141 6.99 -1.47 6.04
CA LYS A 141 8.13 -1.34 6.96
C LYS A 141 9.21 -0.42 6.43
N PHE A 142 9.54 -0.51 5.14
CA PHE A 142 10.51 0.39 4.54
C PHE A 142 10.14 1.85 4.73
N VAL A 143 8.88 2.20 4.48
CA VAL A 143 8.42 3.60 4.66
C VAL A 143 8.40 3.99 6.13
N LEU A 144 7.79 3.18 6.98
CA LEU A 144 7.56 3.53 8.38
C LEU A 144 8.89 3.53 9.19
N GLU A 145 9.70 2.50 9.02
CA GLU A 145 10.91 2.31 9.84
C GLU A 145 12.13 3.00 9.21
N HIS A 146 12.39 2.80 7.90
CA HIS A 146 13.62 3.31 7.28
C HIS A 146 13.50 4.75 6.81
N ARG A 147 12.34 5.17 6.29
CA ARG A 147 12.19 6.52 5.75
C ARG A 147 11.69 7.53 6.78
N ILE A 148 10.72 7.14 7.62
CA ILE A 148 10.19 8.01 8.68
C ILE A 148 11.02 7.88 9.97
N GLY A 149 11.58 6.70 10.24
CA GLY A 149 12.38 6.43 11.44
C GLY A 149 11.54 6.04 12.66
N LEU A 150 10.38 5.43 12.44
CA LEU A 150 9.57 4.84 13.53
C LEU A 150 10.22 3.53 13.99
N ILE A 151 10.09 3.21 15.26
CA ILE A 151 10.64 1.97 15.85
C ILE A 151 9.49 0.99 16.06
N ALA A 152 9.48 -0.10 15.29
CA ALA A 152 8.49 -1.17 15.36
C ALA A 152 7.04 -0.65 15.55
N PRO A 153 6.54 0.22 14.65
CA PRO A 153 5.22 0.81 14.80
C PRO A 153 4.13 -0.27 14.70
N PRO A 154 3.01 -0.14 15.46
CA PRO A 154 1.88 -1.05 15.32
C PRO A 154 1.37 -1.03 13.87
N LEU A 155 1.39 -2.20 13.21
CA LEU A 155 1.09 -2.35 11.80
C LEU A 155 0.27 -3.63 11.56
N ILE A 156 -0.79 -3.49 10.78
CA ILE A 156 -1.47 -4.59 10.09
C ILE A 156 -1.33 -4.30 8.59
N ALA A 157 -0.59 -5.15 7.90
CA ALA A 157 -0.28 -5.03 6.48
C ALA A 157 -1.05 -6.06 5.65
N MET A 158 -0.84 -6.06 4.33
CA MET A 158 -1.40 -7.05 3.41
C MET A 158 -1.16 -8.48 3.92
N GLY A 159 -2.23 -9.27 4.02
CA GLY A 159 -2.19 -10.67 4.46
C GLY A 159 -2.30 -10.89 5.96
N ASP A 160 -2.19 -9.85 6.80
CA ASP A 160 -2.34 -9.98 8.25
C ASP A 160 -3.83 -9.99 8.68
N ALA A 161 -4.71 -9.42 7.87
CA ALA A 161 -6.16 -9.38 8.07
C ALA A 161 -6.87 -9.41 6.71
N PRO A 162 -8.20 -9.63 6.67
CA PRO A 162 -8.98 -9.46 5.44
C PRO A 162 -8.80 -8.06 4.84
N ASP A 163 -8.82 -8.00 3.50
CA ASP A 163 -8.66 -6.74 2.77
C ASP A 163 -9.79 -5.74 3.07
N LYS A 164 -9.46 -4.47 2.98
CA LYS A 164 -10.45 -3.38 3.04
C LYS A 164 -11.53 -3.55 1.95
N PRO A 165 -12.77 -3.26 2.23
CA PRO A 165 -13.33 -2.49 3.37
C PRO A 165 -13.70 -3.34 4.59
N ASN A 166 -13.16 -4.54 4.76
CA ASN A 166 -13.42 -5.34 5.95
C ASN A 166 -12.83 -4.63 7.20
N PRO A 167 -13.62 -4.36 8.25
CA PRO A 167 -13.17 -3.60 9.42
C PRO A 167 -12.29 -4.41 10.39
N GLU A 168 -12.11 -5.70 10.16
CA GLU A 168 -11.41 -6.59 11.10
C GLU A 168 -10.00 -6.11 11.42
N GLY A 169 -9.24 -5.65 10.41
CA GLY A 169 -7.90 -5.13 10.62
C GLY A 169 -7.87 -3.90 11.54
N LEU A 170 -8.82 -2.98 11.38
CA LEU A 170 -8.96 -1.80 12.24
C LEU A 170 -9.33 -2.18 13.67
N ILE A 171 -10.26 -3.13 13.85
CA ILE A 171 -10.68 -3.62 15.16
C ILE A 171 -9.48 -4.25 15.88
N ARG A 172 -8.77 -5.18 15.22
CA ARG A 172 -7.60 -5.85 15.78
C ARG A 172 -6.50 -4.88 16.18
N LEU A 173 -6.22 -3.88 15.33
CA LEU A 173 -5.22 -2.85 15.60
C LEU A 173 -5.62 -1.99 16.82
N GLY A 174 -6.88 -1.58 16.91
CA GLY A 174 -7.41 -0.84 18.05
C GLY A 174 -7.31 -1.64 19.36
N GLU A 175 -7.66 -2.92 19.33
CA GLU A 175 -7.56 -3.83 20.49
C GLU A 175 -6.10 -4.06 20.91
N GLN A 176 -5.19 -4.22 19.95
CA GLN A 176 -3.76 -4.34 20.20
C GLN A 176 -3.21 -3.10 20.92
N LEU A 177 -3.55 -1.90 20.43
CA LEU A 177 -3.12 -0.64 21.04
C LEU A 177 -3.66 -0.45 22.46
N LEU A 178 -4.90 -0.85 22.71
CA LEU A 178 -5.56 -0.72 24.00
C LEU A 178 -5.22 -1.90 24.96
N SER A 179 -4.68 -2.99 24.43
CA SER A 179 -4.48 -4.27 25.17
C SER A 179 -5.79 -4.79 25.79
N LYS A 180 -6.92 -4.53 25.15
CA LYS A 180 -8.27 -4.98 25.57
C LYS A 180 -9.25 -4.93 24.38
N PRO A 181 -10.35 -5.72 24.43
CA PRO A 181 -11.41 -5.65 23.44
C PRO A 181 -12.04 -4.26 23.34
N LEU A 182 -12.46 -3.89 22.12
CA LEU A 182 -13.22 -2.67 21.89
C LEU A 182 -14.63 -2.80 22.49
N GLY A 183 -15.14 -1.75 23.11
CA GLY A 183 -16.47 -1.75 23.71
C GLY A 183 -16.72 -0.54 24.60
N LYS A 184 -17.62 -0.70 25.57
CA LYS A 184 -17.98 0.39 26.49
C LYS A 184 -16.74 0.92 27.24
N GLY A 185 -16.51 2.23 27.16
CA GLY A 185 -15.32 2.85 27.77
C GLY A 185 -14.07 2.82 26.88
N THR A 186 -14.20 2.44 25.62
CA THR A 186 -13.15 2.64 24.62
C THR A 186 -13.03 4.14 24.31
N PRO A 187 -11.81 4.71 24.22
CA PRO A 187 -11.63 6.09 23.77
C PRO A 187 -12.09 6.24 22.32
N PRO A 188 -12.40 7.46 21.85
CA PRO A 188 -12.70 7.71 20.45
C PRO A 188 -11.63 7.15 19.53
N ILE A 189 -12.06 6.53 18.42
CA ILE A 189 -11.16 5.97 17.38
C ILE A 189 -11.52 6.65 16.06
N ALA A 190 -10.51 7.16 15.38
CA ALA A 190 -10.61 7.66 14.02
C ALA A 190 -9.70 6.85 13.09
N TYR A 191 -10.12 6.68 11.84
CA TYR A 191 -9.30 6.15 10.77
C TYR A 191 -9.11 7.20 9.69
N VAL A 192 -7.89 7.32 9.18
CA VAL A 192 -7.51 8.26 8.12
C VAL A 192 -7.12 7.43 6.90
N GLY A 193 -7.89 7.57 5.82
CA GLY A 193 -7.67 6.94 4.53
C GLY A 193 -7.86 7.94 3.39
N ASP A 194 -7.46 7.59 2.19
CA ASP A 194 -7.54 8.43 0.98
C ASP A 194 -8.51 7.89 -0.07
N THR A 195 -9.07 6.71 0.15
CA THR A 195 -9.98 6.04 -0.80
C THR A 195 -11.34 5.70 -0.18
N VAL A 196 -12.33 5.40 -1.03
CA VAL A 196 -13.65 4.90 -0.58
C VAL A 196 -13.61 3.48 -0.01
N ALA A 197 -12.52 2.76 -0.18
CA ALA A 197 -12.34 1.43 0.41
C ALA A 197 -11.85 1.50 1.88
N ASP A 198 -11.41 2.67 2.31
CA ASP A 198 -10.99 2.98 3.68
C ASP A 198 -12.19 3.27 4.62
#